data_fb04eedd8a4ad872f961a8761b72e39a
#
_entry.id   fb04eedd8a4ad872f961a8761b72e39a
#
_cell.length_a   1.000
_cell.length_b   1.000
_cell.length_c   1.000
_cell.angle_alpha   90.00
_cell.angle_beta   90.00
_cell.angle_gamma   90.00
#
_symmetry.space_group_name_H-M   'P 1'
#
loop_
_entity.id
_entity.type
_entity.pdbx_description
1 polymer ?
#
loop_
_entity_poly.entity_id
_entity_poly.type
_entity_poly.pdbx_seq_one_letter_code
_entity_poly.pdbx_strand_id
1 'polypeptide(L)'
;MNGLIKHHNIDPHHFLEFVHNIDYSFLNKNEKLNNEIKNLPGKKIIFTNGSKKHANNVISNLQLDENLFSIFDIVDSDFVPKPERSPYERLIKKYDIIPEQSIFFEDIARNLKPAHDLGMKTGWVINEDNWAKEGHDEDHVHFKIKELDHFLEQCNLLIK
;
A
#
# COMPACT_ATOMS: atom_id res chain seq x y z
N MET A 1 -10.46 -3.85 12.56
CA MET A 1 -10.71 -2.56 13.25
C MET A 1 -12.21 -2.25 13.38
N ASN A 2 -13.02 -2.24 12.30
CA ASN A 2 -14.46 -1.96 12.38
C ASN A 2 -15.23 -2.79 13.44
N GLY A 3 -14.91 -4.08 13.58
CA GLY A 3 -15.52 -4.93 14.61
C GLY A 3 -15.19 -4.48 16.03
N LEU A 4 -13.95 -4.10 16.29
CA LEU A 4 -13.50 -3.63 17.61
C LEU A 4 -14.17 -2.30 17.98
N ILE A 5 -14.28 -1.37 17.03
CA ILE A 5 -14.97 -0.09 17.25
C ILE A 5 -16.46 -0.32 17.51
N LYS A 6 -17.15 -1.10 16.65
CA LYS A 6 -18.60 -1.29 16.72
C LYS A 6 -19.06 -2.14 17.92
N HIS A 7 -18.29 -3.15 18.31
CA HIS A 7 -18.71 -4.13 19.32
C HIS A 7 -18.05 -3.95 20.69
N HIS A 8 -16.92 -3.24 20.77
CA HIS A 8 -16.15 -3.11 22.01
C HIS A 8 -15.90 -1.65 22.42
N ASN A 9 -16.43 -0.67 21.69
CA ASN A 9 -16.29 0.77 21.97
C ASN A 9 -14.82 1.19 22.22
N ILE A 10 -13.89 0.60 21.47
CA ILE A 10 -12.46 0.90 21.56
C ILE A 10 -12.16 2.16 20.76
N ASP A 11 -11.44 3.10 21.36
CA ASP A 11 -10.91 4.27 20.65
C ASP A 11 -9.94 3.80 19.55
N PRO A 12 -10.26 4.06 18.26
CA PRO A 12 -9.43 3.61 17.16
C PRO A 12 -8.02 4.22 17.16
N HIS A 13 -7.86 5.45 17.63
CA HIS A 13 -6.55 6.09 17.70
C HIS A 13 -5.66 5.44 18.74
N HIS A 14 -6.18 5.17 19.93
CA HIS A 14 -5.45 4.45 20.97
C HIS A 14 -5.08 3.02 20.54
N PHE A 15 -6.00 2.32 19.85
CA PHE A 15 -5.72 1.01 19.29
C PHE A 15 -4.57 1.07 18.27
N LEU A 16 -4.58 2.05 17.34
CA LEU A 16 -3.53 2.21 16.34
C LEU A 16 -2.17 2.51 16.98
N GLU A 17 -2.13 3.33 18.02
CA GLU A 17 -0.90 3.59 18.77
C GLU A 17 -0.36 2.31 19.41
N PHE A 18 -1.21 1.52 20.02
CA PHE A 18 -0.82 0.27 20.68
C PHE A 18 -0.26 -0.74 19.68
N VAL A 19 -0.96 -1.03 18.57
CA VAL A 19 -0.53 -2.06 17.60
C VAL A 19 0.68 -1.65 16.76
N HIS A 20 0.96 -0.35 16.64
CA HIS A 20 2.11 0.18 15.92
C HIS A 20 3.29 0.57 16.82
N ASN A 21 3.19 0.30 18.13
CA ASN A 21 4.32 0.42 19.04
C ASN A 21 5.20 -0.83 18.96
N ILE A 22 5.87 -0.99 17.83
CA ILE A 22 6.72 -2.14 17.50
C ILE A 22 8.16 -1.68 17.26
N ASP A 23 9.09 -2.61 17.39
CA ASP A 23 10.47 -2.39 16.99
C ASP A 23 10.58 -2.45 15.46
N TYR A 24 11.19 -1.43 14.86
CA TYR A 24 11.45 -1.34 13.41
C TYR A 24 12.91 -1.66 13.05
N SER A 25 13.76 -2.01 14.01
CA SER A 25 15.20 -2.24 13.80
C SER A 25 15.53 -3.39 12.84
N PHE A 26 14.55 -4.27 12.57
CA PHE A 26 14.69 -5.35 11.59
C PHE A 26 14.61 -4.84 10.13
N LEU A 27 14.12 -3.62 9.91
CA LEU A 27 14.07 -3.03 8.58
C LEU A 27 15.44 -2.52 8.19
N ASN A 28 15.94 -2.98 7.06
CA ASN A 28 17.22 -2.53 6.53
C ASN A 28 17.02 -1.48 5.44
N LYS A 29 17.97 -0.55 5.33
CA LYS A 29 18.04 0.41 4.24
C LYS A 29 17.93 -0.30 2.89
N ASN A 30 17.08 0.23 2.00
CA ASN A 30 16.96 -0.24 0.63
C ASN A 30 17.18 0.91 -0.36
N GLU A 31 18.46 1.20 -0.65
CA GLU A 31 18.84 2.26 -1.60
C GLU A 31 18.33 1.99 -3.01
N LYS A 32 18.34 0.74 -3.45
CA LYS A 32 17.83 0.37 -4.77
C LYS A 32 16.37 0.73 -4.90
N LEU A 33 15.54 0.29 -3.95
CA LEU A 33 14.11 0.61 -3.94
C LEU A 33 13.87 2.13 -3.96
N ASN A 34 14.59 2.89 -3.14
CA ASN A 34 14.47 4.35 -3.11
C ASN A 34 14.77 4.99 -4.48
N ASN A 35 15.85 4.56 -5.12
CA ASN A 35 16.25 5.08 -6.42
C ASN A 35 15.23 4.71 -7.52
N GLU A 36 14.74 3.48 -7.52
CA GLU A 36 13.78 3.04 -8.51
C GLU A 36 12.44 3.77 -8.35
N ILE A 37 11.95 3.96 -7.11
CA ILE A 37 10.74 4.76 -6.87
C ILE A 37 10.93 6.21 -7.31
N LYS A 38 12.09 6.81 -7.04
CA LYS A 38 12.41 8.20 -7.44
C LYS A 38 12.38 8.38 -8.95
N ASN A 39 12.85 7.40 -9.71
CA ASN A 39 12.93 7.44 -11.16
C ASN A 39 11.57 7.22 -11.86
N LEU A 40 10.59 6.64 -11.19
CA LEU A 40 9.25 6.50 -11.75
C LEU A 40 8.58 7.87 -11.98
N PRO A 41 7.81 8.04 -13.05
CA PRO A 41 6.98 9.23 -13.23
C PRO A 41 5.78 9.23 -12.29
N GLY A 42 5.10 10.35 -12.21
CA GLY A 42 3.80 10.49 -11.54
C GLY A 42 3.85 10.54 -10.02
N LYS A 43 2.69 10.57 -9.40
CA LYS A 43 2.47 10.63 -7.95
C LYS A 43 2.77 9.27 -7.31
N LYS A 44 3.44 9.26 -6.17
CA LYS A 44 3.66 8.08 -5.34
C LYS A 44 2.81 8.22 -4.09
N ILE A 45 1.93 7.26 -3.86
CA ILE A 45 0.98 7.32 -2.75
C ILE A 45 1.07 6.00 -1.98
N ILE A 46 1.29 6.10 -0.68
CA ILE A 46 1.20 4.96 0.23
C ILE A 46 -0.25 4.88 0.72
N PHE A 47 -0.92 3.79 0.38
CA PHE A 47 -2.27 3.49 0.83
C PHE A 47 -2.23 2.36 1.86
N THR A 48 -2.47 2.68 3.13
CA THR A 48 -2.29 1.74 4.24
C THR A 48 -3.53 1.62 5.12
N ASN A 49 -3.79 0.39 5.62
CA ASN A 49 -4.75 0.15 6.71
C ASN A 49 -4.16 0.50 8.09
N GLY A 50 -2.89 0.88 8.14
CA GLY A 50 -2.21 1.40 9.32
C GLY A 50 -2.37 2.91 9.46
N SER A 51 -1.72 3.48 10.49
CA SER A 51 -1.68 4.92 10.71
C SER A 51 -0.57 5.59 9.87
N LYS A 52 -0.73 6.88 9.59
CA LYS A 52 0.31 7.71 8.96
C LYS A 52 1.63 7.66 9.74
N LYS A 53 1.57 7.64 11.08
CA LYS A 53 2.75 7.52 11.95
C LYS A 53 3.50 6.21 11.68
N HIS A 54 2.77 5.08 11.56
CA HIS A 54 3.37 3.79 11.21
C HIS A 54 4.04 3.83 9.84
N ALA A 55 3.37 4.35 8.81
CA ALA A 55 3.94 4.49 7.49
C ALA A 55 5.22 5.33 7.48
N ASN A 56 5.23 6.47 8.18
CA ASN A 56 6.43 7.32 8.32
C ASN A 56 7.57 6.58 9.03
N ASN A 57 7.30 5.80 10.07
CA ASN A 57 8.32 5.00 10.74
C ASN A 57 8.94 3.97 9.80
N VAL A 58 8.12 3.30 8.97
CA VAL A 58 8.62 2.34 7.97
C VAL A 58 9.49 3.04 6.92
N ILE A 59 9.02 4.16 6.35
CA ILE A 59 9.77 4.97 5.37
C ILE A 59 11.13 5.38 5.94
N SER A 60 11.14 5.92 7.16
CA SER A 60 12.35 6.41 7.83
C SER A 60 13.35 5.28 8.10
N ASN A 61 12.87 4.12 8.60
CA ASN A 61 13.77 2.98 8.88
C ASN A 61 14.32 2.33 7.60
N LEU A 62 13.55 2.29 6.51
CA LEU A 62 14.02 1.88 5.19
C LEU A 62 14.94 2.93 4.52
N GLN A 63 15.09 4.12 5.13
CA GLN A 63 15.82 5.28 4.60
C GLN A 63 15.34 5.69 3.19
N LEU A 64 14.02 5.59 2.95
CA LEU A 64 13.42 6.13 1.74
C LEU A 64 13.23 7.65 1.88
N ASP A 65 13.28 8.37 0.76
CA ASP A 65 13.00 9.80 0.74
C ASP A 65 11.50 10.05 1.00
N GLU A 66 11.17 10.56 2.18
CA GLU A 66 9.79 10.82 2.59
C GLU A 66 9.05 11.81 1.69
N ASN A 67 9.79 12.72 1.02
CA ASN A 67 9.22 13.72 0.12
C ASN A 67 8.67 13.10 -1.19
N LEU A 68 9.01 11.86 -1.48
CA LEU A 68 8.48 11.14 -2.64
C LEU A 68 7.00 10.75 -2.46
N PHE A 69 6.50 10.68 -1.22
CA PHE A 69 5.24 10.03 -0.93
C PHE A 69 4.18 10.98 -0.37
N SER A 70 2.96 10.81 -0.86
CA SER A 70 1.76 11.15 -0.11
C SER A 70 1.26 9.92 0.64
N ILE A 71 0.68 10.09 1.81
CA ILE A 71 0.16 8.98 2.61
C ILE A 71 -1.34 9.13 2.75
N PHE A 72 -2.06 8.05 2.38
CA PHE A 72 -3.49 7.85 2.61
C PHE A 72 -3.63 6.69 3.61
N ASP A 73 -4.00 7.03 4.83
CA ASP A 73 -4.04 6.08 5.94
C ASP A 73 -5.48 5.65 6.29
N ILE A 74 -5.59 4.84 7.34
CA ILE A 74 -6.89 4.32 7.79
C ILE A 74 -7.83 5.44 8.30
N VAL A 75 -7.28 6.56 8.78
CA VAL A 75 -8.08 7.73 9.21
C VAL A 75 -8.66 8.45 8.00
N ASP A 76 -7.87 8.63 6.94
CA ASP A 76 -8.31 9.19 5.65
C ASP A 76 -9.47 8.36 5.03
N SER A 77 -9.54 7.07 5.34
CA SER A 77 -10.60 6.16 4.89
C SER A 77 -11.78 6.03 5.86
N ASP A 78 -11.90 6.91 6.86
CA ASP A 78 -12.91 6.83 7.95
C ASP A 78 -12.91 5.46 8.66
N PHE A 79 -11.74 4.90 8.89
CA PHE A 79 -11.54 3.59 9.51
C PHE A 79 -12.16 2.42 8.73
N VAL A 80 -12.47 2.60 7.46
CA VAL A 80 -12.87 1.53 6.55
C VAL A 80 -11.62 0.93 5.92
N PRO A 81 -11.29 -0.36 6.17
CA PRO A 81 -10.06 -0.96 5.69
C PRO A 81 -10.18 -1.47 4.25
N LYS A 82 -9.04 -1.66 3.59
CA LYS A 82 -8.95 -2.55 2.42
C LYS A 82 -9.39 -3.97 2.85
N PRO A 83 -10.10 -4.73 2.02
CA PRO A 83 -10.43 -4.51 0.61
C PRO A 83 -11.79 -3.83 0.35
N GLU A 84 -12.39 -3.14 1.30
CA GLU A 84 -13.62 -2.42 1.03
C GLU A 84 -13.45 -1.41 -0.11
N ARG A 85 -14.46 -1.23 -0.96
CA ARG A 85 -14.37 -0.38 -2.17
C ARG A 85 -14.24 1.11 -1.86
N SER A 86 -14.96 1.59 -0.84
CA SER A 86 -15.04 3.02 -0.55
C SER A 86 -13.70 3.71 -0.25
N PRO A 87 -12.70 3.11 0.42
CA PRO A 87 -11.37 3.70 0.58
C PRO A 87 -10.65 3.98 -0.75
N TYR A 88 -10.80 3.10 -1.74
CA TYR A 88 -10.17 3.28 -3.06
C TYR A 88 -10.80 4.45 -3.81
N GLU A 89 -12.13 4.58 -3.78
CA GLU A 89 -12.85 5.71 -4.38
C GLU A 89 -12.45 7.04 -3.73
N ARG A 90 -12.29 7.05 -2.39
CA ARG A 90 -11.80 8.23 -1.66
C ARG A 90 -10.36 8.59 -2.01
N LEU A 91 -9.48 7.59 -2.10
CA LEU A 91 -8.09 7.76 -2.54
C LEU A 91 -8.03 8.40 -3.92
N ILE A 92 -8.77 7.84 -4.89
CA ILE A 92 -8.85 8.34 -6.27
C ILE A 92 -9.29 9.80 -6.28
N LYS A 93 -10.37 10.11 -5.57
CA LYS A 93 -10.90 11.47 -5.48
C LYS A 93 -9.94 12.45 -4.79
N LYS A 94 -9.30 12.03 -3.68
CA LYS A 94 -8.41 12.91 -2.89
C LYS A 94 -7.17 13.33 -3.68
N TYR A 95 -6.64 12.46 -4.51
CA TYR A 95 -5.39 12.70 -5.23
C TYR A 95 -5.56 12.89 -6.74
N ASP A 96 -6.79 13.00 -7.25
CA ASP A 96 -7.12 13.12 -8.67
C ASP A 96 -6.40 12.04 -9.49
N ILE A 97 -6.57 10.77 -9.06
CA ILE A 97 -5.96 9.63 -9.72
C ILE A 97 -6.77 9.26 -10.96
N ILE A 98 -6.09 8.96 -12.06
CA ILE A 98 -6.67 8.35 -13.25
C ILE A 98 -6.39 6.84 -13.15
N PRO A 99 -7.39 6.01 -12.83
CA PRO A 99 -7.16 4.58 -12.55
C PRO A 99 -6.45 3.85 -13.69
N GLU A 100 -6.86 4.10 -14.94
CA GLU A 100 -6.31 3.43 -16.13
C GLU A 100 -4.84 3.79 -16.41
N GLN A 101 -4.34 4.86 -15.77
CA GLN A 101 -2.94 5.30 -15.84
C GLN A 101 -2.17 5.01 -14.56
N SER A 102 -2.72 4.16 -13.68
CA SER A 102 -2.18 3.89 -12.36
C SER A 102 -1.91 2.42 -12.16
N ILE A 103 -0.92 2.12 -11.32
CA ILE A 103 -0.65 0.78 -10.86
C ILE A 103 -0.71 0.75 -9.34
N PHE A 104 -1.33 -0.29 -8.78
CA PHE A 104 -1.46 -0.53 -7.35
C PHE A 104 -0.67 -1.79 -6.96
N PHE A 105 0.29 -1.64 -6.04
CA PHE A 105 1.08 -2.72 -5.48
C PHE A 105 0.59 -3.07 -4.08
N GLU A 106 0.47 -4.37 -3.79
CA GLU A 106 -0.05 -4.86 -2.52
C GLU A 106 0.47 -6.29 -2.27
N ASP A 107 0.69 -6.65 -1.01
CA ASP A 107 1.13 -7.99 -0.61
C ASP A 107 -0.03 -8.94 -0.25
N ILE A 108 -1.21 -8.40 0.00
CA ILE A 108 -2.44 -9.17 0.24
C ILE A 108 -3.27 -9.20 -1.04
N ALA A 109 -3.30 -10.33 -1.73
CA ALA A 109 -3.85 -10.41 -3.09
C ALA A 109 -5.31 -9.94 -3.21
N ARG A 110 -6.19 -10.27 -2.24
CA ARG A 110 -7.60 -9.81 -2.25
C ARG A 110 -7.75 -8.29 -2.18
N ASN A 111 -6.75 -7.55 -1.66
CA ASN A 111 -6.78 -6.09 -1.64
C ASN A 111 -6.55 -5.47 -3.02
N LEU A 112 -6.09 -6.25 -4.01
CA LEU A 112 -5.94 -5.78 -5.39
C LEU A 112 -7.27 -5.70 -6.15
N LYS A 113 -8.25 -6.52 -5.76
CA LYS A 113 -9.51 -6.63 -6.50
C LYS A 113 -10.27 -5.29 -6.64
N PRO A 114 -10.48 -4.47 -5.60
CA PRO A 114 -11.17 -3.19 -5.79
C PRO A 114 -10.40 -2.20 -6.68
N ALA A 115 -9.06 -2.20 -6.64
CA ALA A 115 -8.25 -1.37 -7.51
C ALA A 115 -8.38 -1.80 -8.99
N HIS A 116 -8.35 -3.11 -9.25
CA HIS A 116 -8.61 -3.70 -10.56
C HIS A 116 -10.00 -3.33 -11.09
N ASP A 117 -11.06 -3.52 -10.27
CA ASP A 117 -12.46 -3.21 -10.63
C ASP A 117 -12.69 -1.71 -10.92
N LEU A 118 -11.79 -0.85 -10.45
CA LEU A 118 -11.76 0.59 -10.72
C LEU A 118 -10.89 0.96 -11.92
N GLY A 119 -10.24 -0.01 -12.58
CA GLY A 119 -9.46 0.19 -13.81
C GLY A 119 -7.95 0.32 -13.61
N MET A 120 -7.41 0.15 -12.40
CA MET A 120 -5.97 0.21 -12.17
C MET A 120 -5.28 -1.07 -12.66
N LYS A 121 -4.02 -0.97 -13.05
CA LYS A 121 -3.14 -2.13 -13.10
C LYS A 121 -2.76 -2.53 -11.67
N THR A 122 -2.52 -3.84 -11.48
CA THR A 122 -2.30 -4.40 -10.14
C THR A 122 -1.07 -5.30 -10.11
N GLY A 123 -0.28 -5.16 -9.06
CA GLY A 123 0.89 -5.98 -8.82
C GLY A 123 0.85 -6.60 -7.43
N TRP A 124 0.79 -7.92 -7.36
CA TRP A 124 0.91 -8.64 -6.10
C TRP A 124 2.39 -8.86 -5.76
N VAL A 125 2.85 -8.22 -4.71
CA VAL A 125 4.16 -8.50 -4.09
C VAL A 125 4.01 -9.79 -3.31
N ILE A 126 4.68 -10.85 -3.77
CA ILE A 126 4.47 -12.21 -3.28
C ILE A 126 4.73 -12.27 -1.77
N ASN A 127 3.70 -12.65 -1.04
CA ASN A 127 3.74 -12.91 0.38
C ASN A 127 3.44 -14.42 0.58
N GLU A 128 4.30 -15.11 1.32
CA GLU A 128 4.21 -16.56 1.49
C GLU A 128 3.14 -17.00 2.50
N ASP A 129 2.58 -16.07 3.27
CA ASP A 129 1.51 -16.36 4.22
C ASP A 129 0.21 -16.76 3.50
N ASN A 130 -0.40 -17.86 3.94
CA ASN A 130 -1.61 -18.39 3.31
C ASN A 130 -2.78 -17.40 3.27
N TRP A 131 -2.93 -16.56 4.32
CA TRP A 131 -3.99 -15.55 4.40
C TRP A 131 -3.80 -14.38 3.41
N ALA A 132 -2.56 -14.16 2.94
CA ALA A 132 -2.23 -13.13 1.97
C ALA A 132 -2.43 -13.59 0.52
N LYS A 133 -2.44 -14.92 0.29
CA LYS A 133 -2.56 -15.53 -1.04
C LYS A 133 -3.99 -15.63 -1.57
N GLU A 134 -5.00 -15.39 -0.75
CA GLU A 134 -6.39 -15.49 -1.19
C GLU A 134 -6.65 -14.62 -2.43
N GLY A 135 -7.03 -15.27 -3.55
CA GLY A 135 -7.29 -14.60 -4.83
C GLY A 135 -6.05 -14.30 -5.69
N HIS A 136 -4.85 -14.79 -5.32
CA HIS A 136 -3.60 -14.48 -6.03
C HIS A 136 -3.51 -15.04 -7.47
N ASP A 137 -4.37 -16.00 -7.84
CA ASP A 137 -4.45 -16.60 -9.18
C ASP A 137 -5.65 -16.08 -9.98
N GLU A 138 -6.39 -15.10 -9.47
CA GLU A 138 -7.54 -14.52 -10.16
C GLU A 138 -7.12 -13.37 -11.11
N ASP A 139 -8.03 -12.99 -12.02
CA ASP A 139 -7.79 -12.00 -13.08
C ASP A 139 -7.46 -10.60 -12.56
N HIS A 140 -7.80 -10.32 -11.30
CA HIS A 140 -7.47 -9.05 -10.67
C HIS A 140 -5.98 -8.91 -10.29
N VAL A 141 -5.13 -9.91 -10.56
CA VAL A 141 -3.68 -9.87 -10.36
C VAL A 141 -2.98 -9.86 -11.72
N HIS A 142 -2.56 -8.66 -12.18
CA HIS A 142 -1.87 -8.54 -13.47
C HIS A 142 -0.40 -8.97 -13.40
N PHE A 143 0.27 -8.69 -12.28
CA PHE A 143 1.69 -9.00 -12.08
C PHE A 143 1.92 -9.71 -10.76
N LYS A 144 2.73 -10.79 -10.77
CA LYS A 144 3.24 -11.47 -9.57
C LYS A 144 4.70 -11.09 -9.40
N ILE A 145 5.01 -10.41 -8.30
CA ILE A 145 6.28 -9.70 -8.09
C ILE A 145 6.99 -10.33 -6.90
N LYS A 146 8.19 -10.88 -7.11
CA LYS A 146 9.02 -11.41 -6.02
C LYS A 146 9.75 -10.30 -5.28
N GLU A 147 10.37 -9.39 -6.03
CA GLU A 147 11.17 -8.28 -5.51
C GLU A 147 10.70 -6.98 -6.19
N LEU A 148 10.14 -6.08 -5.41
CA LEU A 148 9.53 -4.87 -5.92
C LEU A 148 10.57 -3.94 -6.59
N ASP A 149 11.74 -3.78 -5.99
CA ASP A 149 12.82 -2.95 -6.54
C ASP A 149 13.30 -3.43 -7.91
N HIS A 150 13.41 -4.76 -8.09
CA HIS A 150 13.78 -5.33 -9.39
C HIS A 150 12.66 -5.12 -10.43
N PHE A 151 11.41 -5.29 -10.05
CA PHE A 151 10.27 -5.03 -10.94
C PHE A 151 10.24 -3.55 -11.38
N LEU A 152 10.43 -2.62 -10.45
CA LEU A 152 10.46 -1.19 -10.75
C LEU A 152 11.64 -0.79 -11.64
N GLU A 153 12.80 -1.41 -11.48
CA GLU A 153 13.95 -1.25 -12.38
C GLU A 153 13.59 -1.60 -13.83
N GLN A 154 12.90 -2.73 -14.05
CA GLN A 154 12.43 -3.11 -15.38
C GLN A 154 11.41 -2.11 -15.93
N CYS A 155 10.49 -1.62 -15.11
CA CYS A 155 9.56 -0.57 -15.51
C CYS A 155 10.29 0.71 -15.95
N ASN A 156 11.29 1.15 -15.19
CA ASN A 156 12.09 2.35 -15.50
C ASN A 156 12.89 2.23 -16.81
N LEU A 157 13.30 1.01 -17.18
CA LEU A 157 13.98 0.76 -18.47
C LEU A 157 13.03 0.88 -19.66
N LEU A 158 11.75 0.58 -19.48
CA LEU A 158 10.73 0.66 -20.53
C LEU A 158 10.19 2.08 -20.77
N ILE A 159 10.35 2.98 -19.81
CA ILE A 159 9.84 4.35 -19.86
C ILE A 159 10.87 5.32 -20.45
N LYS A 160 12.13 4.93 -20.51
CA LYS A 160 13.22 5.70 -21.13
C LYS A 160 13.19 5.60 -22.66
#